data_d0260d569be25c77392216c0be69293c
#
_entry.id   d0260d569be25c77392216c0be69293c
#
_cell.length_a   1.000
_cell.length_b   1.000
_cell.length_c   1.000
_cell.angle_alpha   90.00
_cell.angle_beta   90.00
_cell.angle_gamma   90.00
#
_symmetry.space_group_name_H-M   'P 1'
#
loop_
_entity.id
_entity.type
_entity.pdbx_description
1 polymer ?
#
loop_
_entity_poly.entity_id
_entity_poly.type
_entity_poly.pdbx_seq_one_letter_code
_entity_poly.pdbx_strand_id
1 'polypeptide(L)'
;MTQPLFLRAATADDAETIRLLTREAYAKWVPVIGREPLPMVADYAEAVRKHRIDLVEIEGRPAALIEMVPGADHLLIENVAVSPAHQGQGIGRRLLAHAEDVAASLGHREIRLYTNKLFAENVRLYLKNGYAIDREEPFKGGVIVHMRKSVG
;
A
#
# COMPACT_ATOMS: atom_id res chain seq x y z
N MET A 1 12.41 -16.22 14.82
CA MET A 1 12.13 -14.91 15.44
C MET A 1 12.04 -13.86 14.34
N THR A 2 10.96 -13.10 14.32
CA THR A 2 10.76 -12.07 13.31
C THR A 2 11.52 -10.82 13.70
N GLN A 3 12.36 -10.32 12.79
CA GLN A 3 13.05 -9.06 13.04
C GLN A 3 12.05 -7.90 12.95
N PRO A 4 12.21 -6.86 13.78
CA PRO A 4 11.37 -5.68 13.68
C PRO A 4 11.60 -4.97 12.34
N LEU A 5 10.55 -4.41 11.77
CA LEU A 5 10.67 -3.53 10.61
C LEU A 5 11.09 -2.14 11.07
N PHE A 6 12.09 -1.60 10.40
CA PHE A 6 12.46 -0.22 10.62
C PHE A 6 11.74 0.64 9.59
N LEU A 7 10.73 1.37 10.07
CA LEU A 7 9.95 2.28 9.24
C LEU A 7 10.41 3.70 9.53
N ARG A 8 10.63 4.46 8.48
CA ARG A 8 10.89 5.88 8.62
C ARG A 8 9.97 6.68 7.71
N ALA A 9 9.63 7.89 8.14
CA ALA A 9 8.82 8.78 7.31
C ALA A 9 9.63 9.21 6.09
N ALA A 10 9.00 9.16 4.92
CA ALA A 10 9.61 9.62 3.68
C ALA A 10 9.66 11.15 3.67
N THR A 11 10.67 11.68 2.99
CA THR A 11 10.82 13.11 2.74
C THR A 11 10.79 13.37 1.24
N ALA A 12 10.83 14.65 0.85
CA ALA A 12 10.85 15.01 -0.56
C ALA A 12 12.00 14.37 -1.33
N ASP A 13 13.13 14.12 -0.65
CA ASP A 13 14.30 13.49 -1.28
C ASP A 13 14.05 12.03 -1.64
N ASP A 14 13.01 11.41 -1.09
CA ASP A 14 12.68 10.00 -1.34
C ASP A 14 11.74 9.79 -2.53
N ALA A 15 11.26 10.86 -3.17
CA ALA A 15 10.24 10.75 -4.21
C ALA A 15 10.64 9.81 -5.35
N GLU A 16 11.87 9.91 -5.85
CA GLU A 16 12.33 9.05 -6.93
C GLU A 16 12.48 7.59 -6.48
N THR A 17 12.98 7.37 -5.27
CA THR A 17 13.07 6.04 -4.68
C THR A 17 11.69 5.40 -4.55
N ILE A 18 10.70 6.16 -4.11
CA ILE A 18 9.31 5.70 -3.99
C ILE A 18 8.76 5.31 -5.36
N ARG A 19 9.00 6.15 -6.37
CA ARG A 19 8.54 5.89 -7.72
C ARG A 19 9.13 4.59 -8.26
N LEU A 20 10.44 4.42 -8.16
CA LEU A 20 11.13 3.24 -8.68
C LEU A 20 10.71 1.97 -7.94
N LEU A 21 10.62 2.02 -6.63
CA LEU A 21 10.19 0.89 -5.82
C LEU A 21 8.76 0.46 -6.18
N THR A 22 7.87 1.42 -6.34
CA THR A 22 6.49 1.14 -6.73
C THR A 22 6.42 0.53 -8.12
N ARG A 23 7.16 1.08 -9.10
CA ARG A 23 7.18 0.54 -10.44
C ARG A 23 7.68 -0.91 -10.46
N GLU A 24 8.73 -1.21 -9.71
CA GLU A 24 9.24 -2.58 -9.61
C GLU A 24 8.20 -3.53 -8.98
N ALA A 25 7.56 -3.08 -7.91
CA ALA A 25 6.59 -3.90 -7.19
C ALA A 25 5.36 -4.24 -8.04
N TYR A 26 4.92 -3.31 -8.89
CA TYR A 26 3.70 -3.46 -9.69
C TYR A 26 3.94 -3.96 -11.11
N ALA A 27 5.19 -4.07 -11.55
CA ALA A 27 5.51 -4.46 -12.93
C ALA A 27 4.85 -5.78 -13.35
N LYS A 28 4.74 -6.74 -12.44
CA LYS A 28 4.12 -8.04 -12.71
C LYS A 28 2.65 -7.95 -13.10
N TRP A 29 1.98 -6.86 -12.74
CA TRP A 29 0.55 -6.68 -13.04
C TRP A 29 0.30 -6.06 -14.41
N VAL A 30 1.31 -5.49 -15.06
CA VAL A 30 1.15 -4.85 -16.37
C VAL A 30 0.58 -5.83 -17.41
N PRO A 31 1.13 -7.05 -17.59
CA PRO A 31 0.54 -7.98 -18.57
C PRO A 31 -0.83 -8.50 -18.13
N VAL A 32 -1.16 -8.45 -16.84
CA VAL A 32 -2.45 -8.95 -16.34
C VAL A 32 -3.58 -8.02 -16.71
N ILE A 33 -3.37 -6.70 -16.60
CA ILE A 33 -4.43 -5.73 -16.88
C ILE A 33 -4.23 -4.98 -18.21
N GLY A 34 -3.12 -5.22 -18.90
CA GLY A 34 -2.86 -4.64 -20.22
C GLY A 34 -2.45 -3.16 -20.19
N ARG A 35 -2.08 -2.64 -19.05
CA ARG A 35 -1.62 -1.26 -18.85
C ARG A 35 -0.86 -1.13 -17.56
N GLU A 36 -0.19 0.01 -17.36
CA GLU A 36 0.46 0.28 -16.08
C GLU A 36 -0.61 0.61 -15.02
N PRO A 37 -0.59 -0.07 -13.85
CA PRO A 37 -1.46 0.31 -12.73
C PRO A 37 -1.24 1.75 -12.31
N LEU A 38 -2.27 2.40 -11.76
CA LEU A 38 -2.20 3.80 -11.36
C LEU A 38 -1.00 4.12 -10.45
N PRO A 39 -0.64 3.28 -9.45
CA PRO A 39 0.52 3.58 -8.62
C PRO A 39 1.83 3.71 -9.39
N MET A 40 1.95 3.07 -10.56
CA MET A 40 3.17 3.16 -11.39
C MET A 40 3.31 4.51 -12.06
N VAL A 41 2.24 5.26 -12.24
CA VAL A 41 2.24 6.54 -12.97
C VAL A 41 1.91 7.74 -12.09
N ALA A 42 1.75 7.54 -10.78
CA ALA A 42 1.45 8.62 -9.86
C ALA A 42 2.64 9.58 -9.70
N ASP A 43 2.32 10.83 -9.35
CA ASP A 43 3.31 11.87 -9.08
C ASP A 43 3.76 11.77 -7.61
N TYR A 44 4.90 11.14 -7.38
CA TYR A 44 5.38 10.92 -6.00
C TYR A 44 6.07 12.14 -5.41
N ALA A 45 6.50 13.10 -6.23
CA ALA A 45 6.99 14.37 -5.72
C ALA A 45 5.86 15.12 -5.00
N GLU A 46 4.64 15.02 -5.52
CA GLU A 46 3.47 15.60 -4.89
C GLU A 46 2.97 14.73 -3.74
N ALA A 47 2.89 13.43 -3.96
CA ALA A 47 2.37 12.49 -2.96
C ALA A 47 3.13 12.55 -1.64
N VAL A 48 4.46 12.65 -1.69
CA VAL A 48 5.28 12.68 -0.48
C VAL A 48 5.04 13.95 0.35
N ARG A 49 4.54 15.02 -0.28
CA ARG A 49 4.18 16.25 0.43
C ARG A 49 2.79 16.21 1.02
N LYS A 50 1.87 15.49 0.40
CA LYS A 50 0.45 15.49 0.76
C LYS A 50 0.02 14.30 1.59
N HIS A 51 0.69 13.17 1.43
CA HIS A 51 0.32 11.92 2.08
C HIS A 51 1.39 11.49 3.06
N ARG A 52 1.01 10.60 3.97
CA ARG A 52 1.96 9.96 4.85
C ARG A 52 2.52 8.74 4.13
N ILE A 53 3.83 8.75 3.86
CA ILE A 53 4.51 7.61 3.25
C ILE A 53 5.60 7.17 4.22
N ASP A 54 5.53 5.91 4.62
CA ASP A 54 6.56 5.30 5.48
C ASP A 54 7.31 4.25 4.67
N LEU A 55 8.64 4.34 4.74
CA LEU A 55 9.54 3.45 4.01
C LEU A 55 10.12 2.40 4.93
N VAL A 56 10.25 1.18 4.41
CA VAL A 56 10.98 0.09 5.08
C VAL A 56 12.34 -0.01 4.41
N GLU A 57 13.38 0.05 5.22
CA GLU A 57 14.74 -0.18 4.76
C GLU A 57 15.27 -1.47 5.36
N ILE A 58 15.91 -2.30 4.54
CA ILE A 58 16.57 -3.53 4.96
C ILE A 58 18.00 -3.43 4.50
N GLU A 59 18.94 -3.54 5.45
CA GLU A 59 20.36 -3.40 5.18
C GLU A 59 20.68 -2.09 4.44
N GLY A 60 20.00 -1.01 4.84
CA GLY A 60 20.20 0.31 4.25
C GLY A 60 19.60 0.53 2.88
N ARG A 61 18.80 -0.43 2.38
CA ARG A 61 18.18 -0.32 1.05
C ARG A 61 16.66 -0.29 1.16
N PRO A 62 16.00 0.51 0.31
CA PRO A 62 14.54 0.52 0.27
C PRO A 62 13.99 -0.86 -0.10
N ALA A 63 13.11 -1.40 0.74
CA ALA A 63 12.54 -2.74 0.53
C ALA A 63 11.03 -2.69 0.33
N ALA A 64 10.35 -1.72 0.94
CA ALA A 64 8.89 -1.63 0.86
C ALA A 64 8.44 -0.24 1.29
N LEU A 65 7.17 0.05 1.02
CA LEU A 65 6.56 1.30 1.49
C LEU A 65 5.06 1.11 1.69
N ILE A 66 4.50 2.01 2.49
CA ILE A 66 3.06 2.16 2.60
C ILE A 66 2.72 3.65 2.51
N GLU A 67 1.78 3.97 1.66
CA GLU A 67 1.26 5.32 1.47
C GLU A 67 -0.14 5.39 2.04
N MET A 68 -0.37 6.33 2.96
CA MET A 68 -1.62 6.46 3.70
C MET A 68 -2.14 7.88 3.61
N VAL A 69 -3.46 7.99 3.50
CA VAL A 69 -4.15 9.30 3.45
C VAL A 69 -5.14 9.35 4.60
N PRO A 70 -4.84 10.11 5.68
CA PRO A 70 -5.79 10.27 6.77
C PRO A 70 -7.02 11.04 6.29
N GLY A 71 -8.20 10.45 6.44
CA GLY A 71 -9.47 11.11 6.18
C GLY A 71 -10.06 11.66 7.46
N ALA A 72 -11.30 12.15 7.39
CA ALA A 72 -11.99 12.72 8.55
C ALA A 72 -12.32 11.64 9.59
N ASP A 73 -12.69 10.45 9.14
CA ASP A 73 -13.18 9.37 10.01
C ASP A 73 -12.54 8.01 9.73
N HIS A 74 -11.58 7.94 8.81
CA HIS A 74 -10.92 6.69 8.45
C HIS A 74 -9.52 6.97 7.91
N LEU A 75 -8.71 5.93 7.88
CA LEU A 75 -7.41 5.96 7.22
C LEU A 75 -7.52 5.23 5.89
N LEU A 76 -7.11 5.87 4.80
CA LEU A 76 -7.06 5.24 3.49
C LEU A 76 -5.63 4.76 3.22
N ILE A 77 -5.48 3.48 2.87
CA ILE A 77 -4.22 2.97 2.34
C ILE A 77 -4.26 3.18 0.82
N GLU A 78 -3.42 4.08 0.34
CA GLU A 78 -3.35 4.43 -1.08
C GLU A 78 -2.46 3.48 -1.86
N ASN A 79 -1.37 3.00 -1.26
CA ASN A 79 -0.39 2.17 -1.93
C ASN A 79 0.39 1.34 -0.91
N VAL A 80 0.52 0.05 -1.19
CA VAL A 80 1.45 -0.85 -0.49
C VAL A 80 2.34 -1.46 -1.57
N ALA A 81 3.64 -1.25 -1.47
CA ALA A 81 4.58 -1.77 -2.44
C ALA A 81 5.72 -2.49 -1.73
N VAL A 82 6.00 -3.71 -2.15
CA VAL A 82 7.11 -4.51 -1.63
C VAL A 82 8.01 -4.87 -2.80
N SER A 83 9.31 -4.59 -2.67
CA SER A 83 10.29 -4.94 -3.69
C SER A 83 10.18 -6.44 -4.04
N PRO A 84 10.28 -6.81 -5.34
CA PRO A 84 10.23 -8.22 -5.73
C PRO A 84 11.24 -9.10 -4.97
N ALA A 85 12.41 -8.56 -4.63
CA ALA A 85 13.41 -9.28 -3.86
C ALA A 85 12.95 -9.62 -2.44
N HIS A 86 11.93 -8.94 -1.93
CA HIS A 86 11.46 -9.09 -0.55
C HIS A 86 10.01 -9.58 -0.47
N GLN A 87 9.37 -9.89 -1.59
CA GLN A 87 8.01 -10.44 -1.58
C GLN A 87 8.00 -11.86 -1.02
N GLY A 88 6.86 -12.25 -0.45
CA GLY A 88 6.73 -13.58 0.14
C GLY A 88 7.36 -13.75 1.52
N GLN A 89 7.78 -12.66 2.16
CA GLN A 89 8.42 -12.68 3.48
C GLN A 89 7.54 -12.08 4.58
N GLY A 90 6.28 -11.81 4.29
CA GLY A 90 5.33 -11.27 5.27
C GLY A 90 5.42 -9.77 5.50
N ILE A 91 6.18 -9.03 4.69
CA ILE A 91 6.32 -7.59 4.85
C ILE A 91 4.99 -6.87 4.61
N GLY A 92 4.24 -7.30 3.59
CA GLY A 92 2.93 -6.69 3.31
C GLY A 92 1.99 -6.78 4.51
N ARG A 93 1.91 -7.94 5.15
CA ARG A 93 1.10 -8.14 6.36
C ARG A 93 1.56 -7.21 7.50
N ARG A 94 2.87 -7.05 7.65
CA ARG A 94 3.42 -6.19 8.70
C ARG A 94 3.15 -4.71 8.41
N LEU A 95 3.14 -4.32 7.15
CA LEU A 95 2.74 -2.96 6.76
C LEU A 95 1.27 -2.71 7.06
N LEU A 96 0.41 -3.70 6.85
CA LEU A 96 -1.00 -3.58 7.22
C LEU A 96 -1.18 -3.44 8.73
N ALA A 97 -0.39 -4.17 9.53
CA ALA A 97 -0.40 -4.01 10.99
C ALA A 97 0.07 -2.61 11.39
N HIS A 98 1.08 -2.08 10.71
CA HIS A 98 1.53 -0.71 10.94
C HIS A 98 0.41 0.31 10.65
N ALA A 99 -0.35 0.09 9.58
CA ALA A 99 -1.48 0.97 9.27
C ALA A 99 -2.53 0.97 10.39
N GLU A 100 -2.75 -0.17 11.05
CA GLU A 100 -3.67 -0.24 12.19
C GLU A 100 -3.15 0.61 13.35
N ASP A 101 -1.84 0.58 13.60
CA ASP A 101 -1.23 1.42 14.65
C ASP A 101 -1.38 2.90 14.31
N VAL A 102 -1.19 3.27 13.04
CA VAL A 102 -1.36 4.64 12.59
C VAL A 102 -2.81 5.08 12.76
N ALA A 103 -3.77 4.26 12.33
CA ALA A 103 -5.19 4.57 12.49
C ALA A 103 -5.55 4.78 13.95
N ALA A 104 -5.07 3.91 14.84
CA ALA A 104 -5.32 4.02 16.28
C ALA A 104 -4.74 5.32 16.83
N SER A 105 -3.54 5.70 16.42
CA SER A 105 -2.90 6.94 16.88
C SER A 105 -3.67 8.19 16.46
N LEU A 106 -4.44 8.09 15.37
CA LEU A 106 -5.27 9.19 14.87
C LEU A 106 -6.70 9.14 15.42
N GLY A 107 -7.03 8.13 16.21
CA GLY A 107 -8.39 7.95 16.73
C GLY A 107 -9.37 7.42 15.72
N HIS A 108 -8.90 6.90 14.60
CA HIS A 108 -9.75 6.31 13.56
C HIS A 108 -10.06 4.84 13.89
N ARG A 109 -11.28 4.43 13.59
CA ARG A 109 -11.76 3.06 13.84
C ARG A 109 -11.96 2.26 12.57
N GLU A 110 -11.59 2.82 11.42
CA GLU A 110 -11.76 2.15 10.14
C GLU A 110 -10.58 2.44 9.24
N ILE A 111 -10.14 1.41 8.53
CA ILE A 111 -9.16 1.53 7.45
C ILE A 111 -9.85 1.10 6.17
N ARG A 112 -9.63 1.86 5.11
CA ARG A 112 -10.13 1.57 3.77
C ARG A 112 -8.99 1.45 2.80
N LEU A 113 -9.21 0.67 1.75
CA LEU A 113 -8.29 0.57 0.63
C LEU A 113 -9.06 0.21 -0.63
N TYR A 114 -8.41 0.30 -1.76
CA TYR A 114 -8.95 -0.20 -3.01
C TYR A 114 -7.83 -0.85 -3.81
N THR A 115 -8.19 -1.82 -4.64
CA THR A 115 -7.22 -2.52 -5.48
C THR A 115 -7.93 -3.06 -6.72
N ASN A 116 -7.16 -3.38 -7.75
CA ASN A 116 -7.73 -4.02 -8.93
C ASN A 116 -8.13 -5.46 -8.60
N LYS A 117 -9.32 -5.86 -9.01
CA LYS A 117 -9.84 -7.20 -8.75
C LYS A 117 -8.94 -8.31 -9.28
N LEU A 118 -8.20 -8.04 -10.36
CA LEU A 118 -7.29 -9.02 -10.96
C LEU A 118 -5.96 -9.15 -10.23
N PHE A 119 -5.69 -8.30 -9.26
CA PHE A 119 -4.50 -8.42 -8.41
C PHE A 119 -4.78 -9.46 -7.31
N ALA A 120 -4.89 -10.73 -7.73
CA ALA A 120 -5.37 -11.80 -6.88
C ALA A 120 -4.58 -11.98 -5.58
N GLU A 121 -3.26 -11.86 -5.64
CA GLU A 121 -2.41 -11.98 -4.44
C GLU A 121 -2.72 -10.86 -3.44
N ASN A 122 -2.94 -9.64 -3.94
CA ASN A 122 -3.24 -8.50 -3.09
C ASN A 122 -4.62 -8.65 -2.44
N VAL A 123 -5.62 -9.05 -3.22
CA VAL A 123 -6.96 -9.28 -2.68
C VAL A 123 -6.92 -10.35 -1.58
N ARG A 124 -6.19 -11.44 -1.82
CA ARG A 124 -6.05 -12.51 -0.81
C ARG A 124 -5.35 -11.99 0.45
N LEU A 125 -4.31 -11.19 0.29
CA LEU A 125 -3.59 -10.62 1.43
C LEU A 125 -4.54 -9.79 2.30
N TYR A 126 -5.34 -8.93 1.68
CA TYR A 126 -6.26 -8.08 2.41
C TYR A 126 -7.35 -8.89 3.10
N LEU A 127 -7.95 -9.85 2.40
CA LEU A 127 -8.97 -10.73 2.99
C LEU A 127 -8.42 -11.50 4.19
N LYS A 128 -7.19 -12.03 4.07
CA LYS A 128 -6.54 -12.75 5.17
C LYS A 128 -6.28 -11.87 6.39
N ASN A 129 -6.15 -10.58 6.18
CA ASN A 129 -5.86 -9.65 7.26
C ASN A 129 -7.10 -8.92 7.77
N GLY A 130 -8.28 -9.46 7.48
CA GLY A 130 -9.52 -9.00 8.08
C GLY A 130 -10.27 -7.93 7.30
N TYR A 131 -9.81 -7.60 6.10
CA TYR A 131 -10.54 -6.66 5.24
C TYR A 131 -11.71 -7.37 4.58
N ALA A 132 -12.82 -6.67 4.43
CA ALA A 132 -14.00 -7.16 3.72
C ALA A 132 -14.26 -6.30 2.50
N ILE A 133 -14.79 -6.92 1.45
CA ILE A 133 -15.19 -6.18 0.25
C ILE A 133 -16.42 -5.36 0.58
N ASP A 134 -16.32 -4.05 0.33
CA ASP A 134 -17.42 -3.11 0.53
C ASP A 134 -18.24 -2.92 -0.75
N ARG A 135 -17.55 -2.71 -1.87
CA ARG A 135 -18.20 -2.53 -3.17
C ARG A 135 -17.20 -2.74 -4.30
N GLU A 136 -17.72 -2.93 -5.50
CA GLU A 136 -16.93 -3.00 -6.72
C GLU A 136 -17.30 -1.83 -7.62
N GLU A 137 -16.34 -1.37 -8.41
CA GLU A 137 -16.50 -0.21 -9.26
C GLU A 137 -15.83 -0.46 -10.61
N PRO A 138 -16.56 -0.30 -11.74
CA PRO A 138 -15.91 -0.38 -13.07
C PRO A 138 -14.89 0.75 -13.22
N PHE A 139 -13.73 0.42 -13.78
CA PHE A 139 -12.68 1.40 -13.99
C PHE A 139 -11.78 0.96 -15.14
N LYS A 140 -11.69 1.77 -16.20
CA LYS A 140 -10.79 1.57 -17.35
C LYS A 140 -10.83 0.13 -17.90
N GLY A 141 -12.03 -0.40 -18.12
CA GLY A 141 -12.21 -1.74 -18.66
C GLY A 141 -12.01 -2.88 -17.67
N GLY A 142 -11.75 -2.58 -16.41
CA GLY A 142 -11.60 -3.54 -15.34
C GLY A 142 -12.52 -3.22 -14.17
N VAL A 143 -12.19 -3.81 -13.01
CA VAL A 143 -12.96 -3.62 -11.78
C VAL A 143 -12.04 -3.30 -10.63
N ILE A 144 -12.37 -2.24 -9.90
CA ILE A 144 -11.72 -1.90 -8.63
C ILE A 144 -12.58 -2.46 -7.50
N VAL A 145 -11.93 -3.11 -6.54
CA VAL A 145 -12.56 -3.62 -5.34
C VAL A 145 -12.23 -2.66 -4.20
N HIS A 146 -13.27 -2.10 -3.58
CA HIS A 146 -13.12 -1.27 -2.39
C HIS A 146 -13.28 -2.15 -1.17
N MET A 147 -12.35 -2.07 -0.24
CA MET A 147 -12.31 -2.92 0.95
C MET A 147 -12.16 -2.07 2.20
N ARG A 148 -12.63 -2.60 3.32
CA ARG A 148 -12.53 -1.92 4.61
C ARG A 148 -12.32 -2.90 5.75
N LYS A 149 -11.75 -2.38 6.85
CA LYS A 149 -11.54 -3.13 8.07
C LYS A 149 -11.84 -2.23 9.26
N SER A 150 -12.61 -2.73 10.21
CA SER A 150 -12.82 -2.05 11.50
C SER A 150 -11.63 -2.34 12.40
N VAL A 151 -11.10 -1.31 13.08
CA VAL A 151 -9.95 -1.42 13.98
C VAL A 151 -10.26 -0.71 15.30
N GLY A 152 -9.71 -1.21 16.36
CA GLY A 152 -9.93 -0.67 17.69
C GLY A 152 -11.08 -1.35 18.40
#